data_55ac99e62c4b48b081695856d6a44436
#
_entry.id   55ac99e62c4b48b081695856d6a44436
#
_cell.length_a   1.000
_cell.length_b   1.000
_cell.length_c   1.000
_cell.angle_alpha   90.00
_cell.angle_beta   90.00
_cell.angle_gamma   90.00
#
_symmetry.space_group_name_H-M   'P 1'
#
loop_
_entity.id
_entity.type
_entity.pdbx_description
1 polymer ?
#
loop_
_entity_poly.entity_id
_entity_poly.type
_entity_poly.pdbx_seq_one_letter_code
_entity_poly.pdbx_strand_id
1 'polypeptide(L)'
;RPVHYAHLLFPDFSLILCGFVLCRYTPLNRSVWEPVESLVYFFLFPVLLFQSIVRTPLDLAAASSLIAAGLTLGVSAIGMAYGLPHLPWIGARIDRRDHAASAQIAFRFNSFIALALADRLAGTQGLQLIAVLIGVCVPLFNVAAVWPMARHARRGFLRELVRNPLILATASGLGANLAGF
;
A
#
# COMPACT_ATOMS: atom_id res chain seq x y z
N ARG A 1 -2.66 -26.95 15.91
CA ARG A 1 -3.75 -27.23 14.95
C ARG A 1 -3.33 -26.65 13.62
N PRO A 2 -3.46 -27.37 12.48
CA PRO A 2 -3.15 -26.79 11.19
C PRO A 2 -4.08 -25.60 10.93
N VAL A 3 -3.50 -24.44 10.69
CA VAL A 3 -4.26 -23.25 10.35
C VAL A 3 -4.70 -23.40 8.89
N HIS A 4 -6.00 -23.53 8.66
CA HIS A 4 -6.55 -23.57 7.31
C HIS A 4 -6.57 -22.14 6.73
N TYR A 5 -5.47 -21.72 6.09
CA TYR A 5 -5.34 -20.39 5.48
C TYR A 5 -6.49 -20.04 4.53
N ALA A 6 -7.09 -21.03 3.86
CA ALA A 6 -8.25 -20.84 3.01
C ALA A 6 -9.45 -20.25 3.77
N HIS A 7 -9.71 -20.70 5.00
CA HIS A 7 -10.79 -20.16 5.82
C HIS A 7 -10.53 -18.74 6.31
N LEU A 8 -9.24 -18.37 6.49
CA LEU A 8 -8.87 -17.02 6.88
C LEU A 8 -9.10 -16.00 5.76
N LEU A 9 -8.85 -16.39 4.53
CA LEU A 9 -8.98 -15.52 3.36
C LEU A 9 -10.38 -15.52 2.75
N PHE A 10 -11.21 -16.55 3.05
CA PHE A 10 -12.53 -16.71 2.47
C PHE A 10 -13.44 -15.48 2.61
N PRO A 11 -13.55 -14.82 3.79
CA PRO A 11 -14.39 -13.63 3.93
C PRO A 11 -13.98 -12.48 3.02
N ASP A 12 -12.67 -12.25 2.89
CA ASP A 12 -12.16 -11.13 2.09
C ASP A 12 -12.42 -11.36 0.59
N PHE A 13 -12.14 -12.58 0.11
CA PHE A 13 -12.47 -12.96 -1.27
C PHE A 13 -13.97 -12.97 -1.55
N SER A 14 -14.78 -13.39 -0.58
CA SER A 14 -16.24 -13.36 -0.71
C SER A 14 -16.77 -11.92 -0.85
N LEU A 15 -16.23 -10.97 -0.10
CA LEU A 15 -16.58 -9.55 -0.23
C LEU A 15 -16.16 -8.97 -1.58
N ILE A 16 -14.97 -9.32 -2.08
CA ILE A 16 -14.50 -8.91 -3.40
C ILE A 16 -15.43 -9.46 -4.50
N LEU A 17 -15.77 -10.74 -4.41
CA LEU A 17 -16.69 -11.38 -5.36
C LEU A 17 -18.09 -10.75 -5.28
N CYS A 18 -18.59 -10.50 -4.08
CA CYS A 18 -19.87 -9.81 -3.88
C CYS A 18 -19.85 -8.41 -4.50
N GLY A 19 -18.80 -7.63 -4.28
CA GLY A 19 -18.64 -6.31 -4.91
C GLY A 19 -18.61 -6.39 -6.43
N PHE A 20 -17.92 -7.38 -7.00
CA PHE A 20 -17.90 -7.63 -8.44
C PHE A 20 -19.29 -7.96 -8.98
N VAL A 21 -20.02 -8.86 -8.33
CA VAL A 21 -21.39 -9.26 -8.73
C VAL A 21 -22.34 -8.07 -8.64
N LEU A 22 -22.29 -7.29 -7.55
CA LEU A 22 -23.09 -6.08 -7.39
C LEU A 22 -22.81 -5.07 -8.50
N CYS A 23 -21.55 -4.80 -8.78
CA CYS A 23 -21.15 -3.85 -9.83
C CYS A 23 -21.58 -4.32 -11.24
N ARG A 24 -21.54 -5.64 -11.50
CA ARG A 24 -21.79 -6.22 -12.82
C ARG A 24 -23.26 -6.42 -13.13
N TYR A 25 -24.06 -6.81 -12.13
CA TYR A 25 -25.42 -7.33 -12.34
C TYR A 25 -26.52 -6.51 -11.65
N THR A 26 -26.17 -5.39 -10.98
CA THR A 26 -27.14 -4.53 -10.30
C THR A 26 -27.02 -3.08 -10.77
N PRO A 27 -27.98 -2.20 -10.41
CA PRO A 27 -27.87 -0.76 -10.65
C PRO A 27 -26.66 -0.10 -9.96
N LEU A 28 -25.99 -0.79 -9.00
CA LEU A 28 -24.77 -0.35 -8.35
C LEU A 28 -23.55 -0.53 -9.28
N ASN A 29 -23.58 0.14 -10.40
CA ASN A 29 -22.57 0.06 -11.45
C ASN A 29 -21.37 1.00 -11.17
N ARG A 30 -20.47 1.15 -12.13
CA ARG A 30 -19.27 2.00 -12.06
C ARG A 30 -19.57 3.44 -11.65
N SER A 31 -20.69 4.02 -12.07
CA SER A 31 -21.05 5.40 -11.76
C SER A 31 -21.28 5.63 -10.24
N VAL A 32 -21.68 4.58 -9.51
CA VAL A 32 -21.82 4.61 -8.06
C VAL A 32 -20.48 4.34 -7.38
N TRP A 33 -19.71 3.38 -7.88
CA TRP A 33 -18.45 2.97 -7.25
C TRP A 33 -17.32 4.00 -7.41
N GLU A 34 -17.23 4.72 -8.53
CA GLU A 34 -16.17 5.73 -8.74
C GLU A 34 -16.18 6.86 -7.69
N PRO A 35 -17.32 7.46 -7.32
CA PRO A 35 -17.38 8.41 -6.20
C PRO A 35 -17.01 7.77 -4.85
N VAL A 36 -17.41 6.51 -4.62
CA VAL A 36 -17.06 5.77 -3.40
C VAL A 36 -15.56 5.49 -3.33
N GLU A 37 -14.94 5.06 -4.43
CA GLU A 37 -13.49 4.88 -4.53
C GLU A 37 -12.75 6.19 -4.23
N SER A 38 -13.25 7.32 -4.73
CA SER A 38 -12.69 8.64 -4.44
C SER A 38 -12.80 9.01 -2.95
N LEU A 39 -13.95 8.77 -2.34
CA LEU A 39 -14.15 8.99 -0.89
C LEU A 39 -13.20 8.13 -0.06
N VAL A 40 -13.06 6.85 -0.42
CA VAL A 40 -12.13 5.93 0.25
C VAL A 40 -10.70 6.44 0.12
N TYR A 41 -10.26 6.80 -1.09
CA TYR A 41 -8.89 7.20 -1.37
C TYR A 41 -8.51 8.54 -0.74
N PHE A 42 -9.38 9.55 -0.83
CA PHE A 42 -9.05 10.92 -0.40
C PHE A 42 -9.38 11.18 1.07
N PHE A 43 -10.23 10.39 1.71
CA PHE A 43 -10.68 10.64 3.07
C PHE A 43 -10.53 9.41 3.99
N LEU A 44 -11.22 8.32 3.71
CA LEU A 44 -11.29 7.19 4.65
C LEU A 44 -9.93 6.51 4.85
N PHE A 45 -9.20 6.29 3.78
CA PHE A 45 -7.90 5.62 3.84
C PHE A 45 -6.82 6.49 4.50
N PRO A 46 -6.68 7.79 4.19
CA PRO A 46 -5.83 8.68 4.96
C PRO A 46 -6.13 8.71 6.46
N VAL A 47 -7.41 8.82 6.84
CA VAL A 47 -7.82 8.80 8.25
C VAL A 47 -7.44 7.48 8.92
N LEU A 48 -7.68 6.35 8.26
CA LEU A 48 -7.33 5.02 8.77
C LEU A 48 -5.80 4.88 8.95
N LEU A 49 -5.00 5.31 7.97
CA LEU A 49 -3.55 5.28 8.06
C LEU A 49 -3.04 6.16 9.21
N PHE A 50 -3.55 7.38 9.31
CA PHE A 50 -3.19 8.29 10.40
C PHE A 50 -3.50 7.65 11.76
N GLN A 51 -4.73 7.17 11.97
CA GLN A 51 -5.15 6.54 13.23
C GLN A 51 -4.33 5.29 13.55
N SER A 52 -4.06 4.45 12.56
CA SER A 52 -3.26 3.23 12.75
C SER A 52 -1.85 3.55 13.21
N ILE A 53 -1.23 4.57 12.63
CA ILE A 53 0.13 4.98 13.00
C ILE A 53 0.16 5.65 14.38
N VAL A 54 -0.76 6.57 14.67
CA VAL A 54 -0.81 7.28 15.96
C VAL A 54 -1.06 6.31 17.12
N ARG A 55 -1.97 5.36 16.95
CA ARG A 55 -2.35 4.41 18.02
C ARG A 55 -1.35 3.28 18.22
N THR A 56 -0.41 3.08 17.33
CA THR A 56 0.57 2.00 17.42
C THR A 56 1.80 2.50 18.19
N PRO A 57 2.12 1.93 19.36
CA PRO A 57 3.37 2.25 20.02
C PRO A 57 4.53 1.80 19.12
N LEU A 58 5.24 2.78 18.57
CA LEU A 58 6.39 2.55 17.69
C LEU A 58 7.61 2.20 18.57
N ASP A 59 7.68 0.96 19.04
CA ASP A 59 8.96 0.44 19.55
C ASP A 59 9.87 0.11 18.35
N LEU A 60 10.56 1.14 17.88
CA LEU A 60 11.48 1.05 16.74
C LEU A 60 12.63 0.09 17.02
N ALA A 61 13.00 -0.10 18.29
CA ALA A 61 14.07 -1.04 18.66
C ALA A 61 13.61 -2.49 18.51
N ALA A 62 12.42 -2.83 19.04
CA ALA A 62 11.83 -4.16 18.90
C ALA A 62 11.44 -4.51 17.45
N ALA A 63 11.03 -3.50 16.68
CA ALA A 63 10.61 -3.69 15.28
C ALA A 63 11.78 -3.55 14.26
N SER A 64 13.00 -3.24 14.71
CA SER A 64 14.12 -2.90 13.82
C SER A 64 14.44 -3.98 12.79
N SER A 65 14.44 -5.24 13.17
CA SER A 65 14.70 -6.37 12.26
C SER A 65 13.60 -6.54 11.22
N LEU A 66 12.35 -6.37 11.62
CA LEU A 66 11.19 -6.43 10.72
C LEU A 66 11.20 -5.26 9.74
N ILE A 67 11.50 -4.06 10.21
CA ILE A 67 11.65 -2.86 9.38
C ILE A 67 12.79 -3.06 8.38
N ALA A 68 13.94 -3.53 8.84
CA ALA A 68 15.09 -3.80 7.96
C ALA A 68 14.76 -4.84 6.88
N ALA A 69 14.08 -5.93 7.25
CA ALA A 69 13.63 -6.95 6.30
C ALA A 69 12.63 -6.37 5.29
N GLY A 70 11.62 -5.63 5.75
CA GLY A 70 10.63 -4.98 4.89
C GLY A 70 11.24 -3.97 3.91
N LEU A 71 12.15 -3.14 4.39
CA LEU A 71 12.86 -2.18 3.55
C LEU A 71 13.78 -2.89 2.54
N THR A 72 14.50 -3.93 2.95
CA THR A 72 15.37 -4.70 2.06
C THR A 72 14.57 -5.36 0.94
N LEU A 73 13.47 -6.04 1.28
CA LEU A 73 12.57 -6.63 0.30
C LEU A 73 11.95 -5.57 -0.62
N GLY A 74 11.48 -4.48 -0.05
CA GLY A 74 10.87 -3.39 -0.81
C GLY A 74 11.84 -2.72 -1.79
N VAL A 75 13.03 -2.36 -1.32
CA VAL A 75 14.07 -1.75 -2.16
C VAL A 75 14.55 -2.73 -3.25
N SER A 76 14.71 -4.02 -2.93
CA SER A 76 15.05 -5.05 -3.90
C SER A 76 13.97 -5.20 -4.97
N ALA A 77 12.70 -5.23 -4.57
CA ALA A 77 11.57 -5.33 -5.49
C ALA A 77 11.46 -4.08 -6.39
N ILE A 78 11.65 -2.88 -5.84
CA ILE A 78 11.71 -1.62 -6.60
C ILE A 78 12.86 -1.67 -7.60
N GLY A 79 14.06 -2.08 -7.15
CA GLY A 79 15.24 -2.20 -8.01
C GLY A 79 15.03 -3.19 -9.15
N MET A 80 14.47 -4.36 -8.88
CA MET A 80 14.13 -5.35 -9.91
C MET A 80 13.08 -4.82 -10.88
N ALA A 81 11.99 -4.23 -10.37
CA ALA A 81 10.92 -3.69 -11.21
C ALA A 81 11.45 -2.63 -12.19
N TYR A 82 12.20 -1.65 -11.70
CA TYR A 82 12.73 -0.57 -12.54
C TYR A 82 14.00 -0.97 -13.31
N GLY A 83 14.67 -2.04 -12.92
CA GLY A 83 15.78 -2.66 -13.67
C GLY A 83 15.33 -3.43 -14.90
N LEU A 84 14.10 -3.96 -14.89
CA LEU A 84 13.57 -4.82 -15.96
C LEU A 84 13.69 -4.23 -17.38
N PRO A 85 13.34 -2.95 -17.64
CA PRO A 85 13.48 -2.33 -18.95
C PRO A 85 14.92 -2.15 -19.44
N HIS A 86 15.92 -2.31 -18.56
CA HIS A 86 17.32 -2.16 -18.89
C HIS A 86 17.98 -3.50 -19.27
N LEU A 87 17.26 -4.62 -19.12
CA LEU A 87 17.73 -5.93 -19.55
C LEU A 87 17.63 -6.04 -21.08
N PRO A 88 18.72 -6.45 -21.77
CA PRO A 88 18.82 -6.39 -23.24
C PRO A 88 17.76 -7.24 -23.96
N TRP A 89 17.26 -8.30 -23.35
CA TRP A 89 16.31 -9.24 -23.97
C TRP A 89 14.84 -8.90 -23.65
N ILE A 90 14.59 -8.31 -22.50
CA ILE A 90 13.26 -8.00 -22.00
C ILE A 90 12.91 -6.53 -22.30
N GLY A 91 13.88 -5.64 -22.12
CA GLY A 91 13.68 -4.20 -22.27
C GLY A 91 13.25 -3.77 -23.66
N ALA A 92 13.69 -4.50 -24.71
CA ALA A 92 13.25 -4.22 -26.09
C ALA A 92 11.76 -4.50 -26.35
N ARG A 93 11.10 -5.27 -25.48
CA ARG A 93 9.68 -5.65 -25.57
C ARG A 93 8.78 -4.87 -24.61
N ILE A 94 9.35 -4.04 -23.75
CA ILE A 94 8.63 -3.29 -22.74
C ILE A 94 8.38 -1.86 -23.24
N ASP A 95 7.12 -1.48 -23.34
CA ASP A 95 6.76 -0.07 -23.47
C ASP A 95 7.08 0.65 -22.14
N ARG A 96 7.94 1.68 -22.22
CA ARG A 96 8.43 2.39 -21.04
C ARG A 96 7.32 3.16 -20.31
N ARG A 97 6.30 3.57 -21.03
CA ARG A 97 5.18 4.34 -20.47
C ARG A 97 4.24 3.43 -19.68
N ASP A 98 3.90 2.30 -20.26
CA ASP A 98 3.05 1.28 -19.63
C ASP A 98 3.80 0.66 -18.44
N HIS A 99 5.10 0.44 -18.57
CA HIS A 99 5.93 -0.05 -17.48
C HIS A 99 6.01 0.93 -16.31
N ALA A 100 6.09 2.24 -16.55
CA ALA A 100 6.11 3.23 -15.49
C ALA A 100 4.83 3.18 -14.61
N ALA A 101 3.69 2.84 -15.20
CA ALA A 101 2.44 2.68 -14.48
C ALA A 101 2.32 1.30 -13.80
N SER A 102 2.80 0.24 -14.43
CA SER A 102 2.61 -1.15 -13.96
C SER A 102 3.70 -1.64 -13.01
N ALA A 103 4.92 -1.08 -13.04
CA ALA A 103 6.03 -1.49 -12.20
C ALA A 103 5.72 -1.49 -10.70
N GLN A 104 4.83 -0.61 -10.25
CA GLN A 104 4.40 -0.53 -8.85
C GLN A 104 3.73 -1.82 -8.34
N ILE A 105 3.19 -2.67 -9.22
CA ILE A 105 2.54 -3.93 -8.84
C ILE A 105 3.56 -4.89 -8.18
N ALA A 106 4.83 -4.78 -8.54
CA ALA A 106 5.88 -5.65 -8.03
C ALA A 106 6.26 -5.39 -6.56
N PHE A 107 6.03 -4.17 -6.05
CA PHE A 107 6.45 -3.78 -4.69
C PHE A 107 5.33 -3.24 -3.80
N ARG A 108 4.15 -2.93 -4.35
CA ARG A 108 2.99 -2.54 -3.53
C ARG A 108 2.23 -3.76 -3.07
N PHE A 109 1.73 -3.71 -1.84
CA PHE A 109 0.86 -4.72 -1.27
C PHE A 109 -0.46 -4.10 -0.80
N ASN A 110 -1.48 -4.92 -0.65
CA ASN A 110 -2.76 -4.49 -0.10
C ASN A 110 -2.69 -4.43 1.43
N SER A 111 -2.58 -3.23 1.96
CA SER A 111 -2.46 -2.99 3.41
C SER A 111 -3.69 -3.47 4.20
N PHE A 112 -4.89 -3.44 3.62
CA PHE A 112 -6.10 -3.91 4.31
C PHE A 112 -6.10 -5.42 4.47
N ILE A 113 -5.75 -6.16 3.41
CA ILE A 113 -5.61 -7.61 3.49
C ILE A 113 -4.48 -7.98 4.46
N ALA A 114 -3.36 -7.25 4.42
CA ALA A 114 -2.25 -7.48 5.33
C ALA A 114 -2.65 -7.27 6.80
N LEU A 115 -3.39 -6.20 7.12
CA LEU A 115 -3.92 -5.94 8.46
C LEU A 115 -4.88 -7.03 8.91
N ALA A 116 -5.87 -7.38 8.07
CA ALA A 116 -6.85 -8.41 8.38
C ALA A 116 -6.18 -9.78 8.63
N LEU A 117 -5.20 -10.14 7.80
CA LEU A 117 -4.47 -11.40 7.93
C LEU A 117 -3.59 -11.40 9.19
N ALA A 118 -2.90 -10.31 9.48
CA ALA A 118 -2.05 -10.17 10.67
C ALA A 118 -2.86 -10.29 11.96
N ASP A 119 -4.05 -9.65 12.02
CA ASP A 119 -4.96 -9.78 13.15
C ASP A 119 -5.41 -11.24 13.37
N ARG A 120 -5.80 -11.91 12.30
CA ARG A 120 -6.26 -13.30 12.37
C ARG A 120 -5.16 -14.31 12.73
N LEU A 121 -3.92 -14.05 12.33
CA LEU A 121 -2.78 -14.94 12.58
C LEU A 121 -2.13 -14.72 13.94
N ALA A 122 -2.00 -13.48 14.38
CA ALA A 122 -1.24 -13.12 15.57
C ALA A 122 -1.95 -12.07 16.46
N GLY A 123 -3.22 -11.79 16.23
CA GLY A 123 -4.03 -10.88 17.02
C GLY A 123 -3.41 -9.47 17.11
N THR A 124 -3.55 -8.82 18.26
CA THR A 124 -3.06 -7.45 18.49
C THR A 124 -1.57 -7.30 18.20
N GLN A 125 -0.75 -8.30 18.52
CA GLN A 125 0.69 -8.26 18.23
C GLN A 125 0.95 -8.24 16.72
N GLY A 126 0.23 -9.05 15.95
CA GLY A 126 0.31 -9.05 14.48
C GLY A 126 -0.09 -7.70 13.89
N LEU A 127 -1.18 -7.11 14.40
CA LEU A 127 -1.62 -5.78 14.00
C LEU A 127 -0.56 -4.71 14.25
N GLN A 128 0.07 -4.71 15.43
CA GLN A 128 1.13 -3.77 15.77
C GLN A 128 2.33 -3.89 14.83
N LEU A 129 2.81 -5.11 14.59
CA LEU A 129 3.95 -5.36 13.71
C LEU A 129 3.68 -4.92 12.27
N ILE A 130 2.52 -5.28 11.71
CA ILE A 130 2.18 -4.90 10.34
C ILE A 130 1.91 -3.38 10.21
N ALA A 131 1.34 -2.74 11.24
CA ALA A 131 1.11 -1.30 11.24
C ALA A 131 2.45 -0.52 11.22
N VAL A 132 3.45 -0.95 11.98
CA VAL A 132 4.81 -0.40 11.91
C VAL A 132 5.39 -0.56 10.50
N LEU A 133 5.26 -1.75 9.92
CA LEU A 133 5.75 -2.04 8.57
C LEU A 133 5.06 -1.15 7.52
N ILE A 134 3.74 -1.00 7.63
CA ILE A 134 2.95 -0.10 6.77
C ILE A 134 3.43 1.34 6.93
N GLY A 135 3.59 1.81 8.18
CA GLY A 135 4.04 3.16 8.49
C GLY A 135 5.38 3.52 7.86
N VAL A 136 6.30 2.57 7.77
CA VAL A 136 7.65 2.77 7.19
C VAL A 136 7.69 2.50 5.69
N CYS A 137 7.12 1.37 5.24
CA CYS A 137 7.26 0.92 3.86
C CYS A 137 6.31 1.62 2.87
N VAL A 138 5.08 1.96 3.29
CA VAL A 138 4.09 2.58 2.39
C VAL A 138 4.53 3.94 1.87
N PRO A 139 5.12 4.86 2.67
CA PRO A 139 5.68 6.11 2.14
C PRO A 139 6.74 5.87 1.07
N LEU A 140 7.68 4.95 1.33
CA LEU A 140 8.72 4.58 0.37
C LEU A 140 8.10 4.05 -0.93
N PHE A 141 7.14 3.15 -0.85
CA PHE A 141 6.48 2.57 -2.02
C PHE A 141 5.65 3.59 -2.79
N ASN A 142 5.00 4.52 -2.09
CA ASN A 142 4.27 5.61 -2.74
C ASN A 142 5.22 6.55 -3.48
N VAL A 143 6.35 6.92 -2.87
CA VAL A 143 7.39 7.71 -3.55
C VAL A 143 7.91 6.97 -4.78
N ALA A 144 8.27 5.69 -4.64
CA ALA A 144 8.77 4.88 -5.74
C ALA A 144 7.73 4.73 -6.86
N ALA A 145 6.45 4.56 -6.54
CA ALA A 145 5.38 4.45 -7.54
C ALA A 145 5.14 5.75 -8.32
N VAL A 146 5.17 6.89 -7.64
CA VAL A 146 4.89 8.20 -8.26
C VAL A 146 6.08 8.71 -9.07
N TRP A 147 7.31 8.37 -8.66
CA TRP A 147 8.54 8.87 -9.28
C TRP A 147 8.62 8.71 -10.81
N PRO A 148 8.39 7.52 -11.41
CA PRO A 148 8.49 7.36 -12.86
C PRO A 148 7.36 8.07 -13.60
N MET A 149 6.16 8.08 -13.04
CA MET A 149 5.01 8.78 -13.64
C MET A 149 5.21 10.28 -13.61
N ALA A 150 5.73 10.83 -12.50
CA ALA A 150 6.02 12.26 -12.36
C ALA A 150 7.14 12.73 -13.30
N ARG A 151 8.12 11.87 -13.63
CA ARG A 151 9.17 12.19 -14.63
C ARG A 151 8.62 12.34 -16.04
N HIS A 152 7.53 11.68 -16.37
CA HIS A 152 6.86 11.77 -17.68
C HIS A 152 5.74 12.81 -17.68
N ALA A 153 5.25 13.23 -16.52
CA ALA A 153 4.29 14.32 -16.38
C ALA A 153 5.04 15.66 -16.33
N ARG A 154 4.55 16.65 -17.06
CA ARG A 154 5.09 18.04 -17.02
C ARG A 154 4.87 18.74 -15.66
N ARG A 155 4.28 18.07 -14.68
CA ARG A 155 4.02 18.60 -13.33
C ARG A 155 5.15 18.20 -12.38
N GLY A 156 5.59 19.16 -11.58
CA GLY A 156 6.71 18.96 -10.66
C GLY A 156 6.43 17.83 -9.64
N PHE A 157 7.32 16.87 -9.54
CA PHE A 157 7.30 15.72 -8.64
C PHE A 157 6.97 16.08 -7.18
N LEU A 158 7.61 17.12 -6.65
CA LEU A 158 7.38 17.58 -5.28
C LEU A 158 5.93 18.02 -5.04
N ARG A 159 5.28 18.62 -6.03
CA ARG A 159 3.88 19.04 -5.90
C ARG A 159 2.93 17.85 -5.82
N GLU A 160 3.19 16.79 -6.58
CA GLU A 160 2.39 15.56 -6.52
C GLU A 160 2.62 14.81 -5.21
N LEU A 161 3.85 14.77 -4.73
CA LEU A 161 4.21 14.15 -3.46
C LEU A 161 3.50 14.85 -2.27
N VAL A 162 3.59 16.18 -2.19
CA VAL A 162 2.97 16.98 -1.12
C VAL A 162 1.44 16.97 -1.19
N ARG A 163 0.85 16.69 -2.35
CA ARG A 163 -0.61 16.59 -2.52
C ARG A 163 -1.16 15.19 -2.37
N ASN A 164 -0.30 14.19 -2.23
CA ASN A 164 -0.76 12.82 -2.06
C ASN A 164 -1.34 12.63 -0.64
N PRO A 165 -2.65 12.34 -0.51
CA PRO A 165 -3.31 12.26 0.80
C PRO A 165 -2.73 11.13 1.67
N LEU A 166 -2.23 10.05 1.07
CA LEU A 166 -1.63 8.93 1.80
C LEU A 166 -0.28 9.31 2.41
N ILE A 167 0.54 10.06 1.66
CA ILE A 167 1.84 10.55 2.14
C ILE A 167 1.63 11.56 3.27
N LEU A 168 0.68 12.48 3.11
CA LEU A 168 0.33 13.45 4.15
C LEU A 168 -0.15 12.76 5.43
N ALA A 169 -1.06 11.79 5.31
CA ALA A 169 -1.59 11.05 6.45
C ALA A 169 -0.49 10.26 7.16
N THR A 170 0.41 9.62 6.41
CA THR A 170 1.50 8.84 6.99
C THR A 170 2.53 9.75 7.68
N ALA A 171 2.94 10.84 7.03
CA ALA A 171 3.89 11.78 7.60
C ALA A 171 3.34 12.48 8.85
N SER A 172 2.07 12.92 8.82
CA SER A 172 1.42 13.52 9.98
C SER A 172 1.19 12.51 11.11
N GLY A 173 0.82 11.27 10.79
CA GLY A 173 0.66 10.19 11.76
C GLY A 173 1.98 9.84 12.46
N LEU A 174 3.08 9.73 11.72
CA LEU A 174 4.41 9.53 12.29
C LEU A 174 4.82 10.70 13.18
N GLY A 175 4.61 11.94 12.72
CA GLY A 175 4.91 13.14 13.51
C GLY A 175 4.12 13.19 14.82
N ALA A 176 2.82 12.88 14.80
CA ALA A 176 1.98 12.83 15.98
C ALA A 176 2.43 11.71 16.95
N ASN A 177 2.70 10.51 16.43
CA ASN A 177 3.17 9.39 17.24
C ASN A 177 4.51 9.70 17.95
N LEU A 178 5.48 10.28 17.22
CA LEU A 178 6.77 10.68 17.80
C LEU A 178 6.64 11.84 18.80
N ALA A 179 5.60 12.67 18.67
CA ALA A 179 5.29 13.74 19.62
C ALA A 179 4.53 13.24 20.87
N GLY A 180 4.18 11.95 20.92
CA GLY A 180 3.55 11.33 22.11
C GLY A 180 2.02 11.50 22.16
N PHE A 181 1.37 11.78 21.04
CA PHE A 181 -0.11 11.81 20.95
C PHE A 181 -0.72 10.43 20.81
#